data_7967cc3c215b309c0ed087348295185d
#
_entry.id   7967cc3c215b309c0ed087348295185d
#
_cell.length_a   1.000
_cell.length_b   1.000
_cell.length_c   1.000
_cell.angle_alpha   90.00
_cell.angle_beta   90.00
_cell.angle_gamma   90.00
#
_symmetry.space_group_name_H-M   'P 1'
#
loop_
_entity.id
_entity.type
_entity.pdbx_description
1 polymer ?
#
loop_
_entity_poly.entity_id
_entity_poly.type
_entity_poly.pdbx_seq_one_letter_code
_entity_poly.pdbx_strand_id
1 'polypeptide(L)'
;MRISFFKASLVKFIFAYLCLASINTSYVFAEKADRDKPIELESDTMTSDDSKNTSVYTGNVILTQGTLLIKADELTIREDNQGFQHSTSTGNPTSFKQKREGKNEYIEGSAQRIEYDGRMDKVHLYSKAW
;
A
#
# COMPACT_ATOMS: atom_id res chain seq x y z
N MET A 1 -6.15 -29.28 28.22
CA MET A 1 -5.71 -28.19 29.10
C MET A 1 -4.30 -28.40 29.64
N ARG A 2 -4.00 -29.53 30.17
CA ARG A 2 -2.66 -29.79 30.71
C ARG A 2 -1.55 -29.73 29.66
N ILE A 3 -1.87 -30.14 28.47
CA ILE A 3 -0.96 -30.10 27.32
C ILE A 3 -0.58 -28.67 26.96
N SER A 4 -1.48 -27.70 27.17
CA SER A 4 -1.22 -26.32 26.84
C SER A 4 -0.21 -25.66 27.80
N PHE A 5 -0.16 -26.07 29.06
CA PHE A 5 0.84 -25.56 30.02
C PHE A 5 2.25 -26.05 29.70
N PHE A 6 2.38 -27.29 29.32
CA PHE A 6 3.65 -27.86 28.94
C PHE A 6 4.17 -27.22 27.66
N LYS A 7 3.30 -27.01 26.70
CA LYS A 7 3.63 -26.31 25.46
C LYS A 7 3.99 -24.84 25.68
N ALA A 8 3.45 -24.21 26.70
CA ALA A 8 3.71 -22.80 26.98
C ALA A 8 5.19 -22.54 27.34
N SER A 9 5.86 -23.43 28.04
CA SER A 9 7.27 -23.23 28.35
C SER A 9 8.18 -23.46 27.13
N LEU A 10 7.83 -24.40 26.26
CA LEU A 10 8.52 -24.60 24.97
C LEU A 10 8.28 -23.44 24.03
N VAL A 11 7.08 -22.92 24.01
CA VAL A 11 6.71 -21.76 23.19
C VAL A 11 7.50 -20.52 23.60
N LYS A 12 7.81 -20.35 24.90
CA LYS A 12 8.64 -19.24 25.35
C LYS A 12 10.05 -19.28 24.77
N PHE A 13 10.66 -20.42 24.67
CA PHE A 13 11.98 -20.56 24.06
C PHE A 13 11.93 -20.30 22.56
N ILE A 14 10.96 -20.86 21.87
CA ILE A 14 10.77 -20.66 20.45
C ILE A 14 10.43 -19.20 20.16
N PHE A 15 9.62 -18.57 21.00
CA PHE A 15 9.25 -17.18 20.87
C PHE A 15 10.46 -16.24 21.05
N ALA A 16 11.32 -16.49 22.03
CA ALA A 16 12.53 -15.72 22.22
C ALA A 16 13.48 -15.84 21.03
N TYR A 17 13.59 -17.03 20.46
CA TYR A 17 14.40 -17.29 19.28
C TYR A 17 13.84 -16.60 18.04
N LEU A 18 12.52 -16.64 17.86
CA LEU A 18 11.84 -15.95 16.78
C LEU A 18 11.94 -14.42 16.89
N CYS A 19 11.92 -13.88 18.12
CA CYS A 19 12.11 -12.44 18.33
C CYS A 19 13.50 -11.99 17.89
N LEU A 20 14.52 -12.77 18.11
CA LEU A 20 15.87 -12.47 17.64
C LEU A 20 15.97 -12.53 16.13
N ALA A 21 15.30 -13.48 15.49
CA ALA A 21 15.25 -13.58 14.04
C ALA A 21 14.44 -12.44 13.40
N SER A 22 13.37 -11.99 14.06
CA SER A 22 12.53 -10.92 13.54
C SER A 22 13.20 -9.55 13.61
N ILE A 23 14.12 -9.32 14.56
CA ILE A 23 14.90 -8.08 14.62
C ILE A 23 15.78 -7.93 13.36
N ASN A 24 16.34 -9.02 12.87
CA ASN A 24 17.16 -9.00 11.66
C ASN A 24 16.38 -8.78 10.38
N THR A 25 15.09 -9.12 10.37
CA THR A 25 14.23 -8.94 9.20
C THR A 25 13.51 -7.61 9.16
N SER A 26 13.44 -6.87 10.29
CA SER A 26 12.70 -5.60 10.35
C SER A 26 13.29 -4.49 9.49
N TYR A 27 14.56 -4.58 9.13
CA TYR A 27 15.21 -3.60 8.26
C TYR A 27 14.84 -3.71 6.79
N VAL A 28 14.35 -4.87 6.35
CA VAL A 28 14.19 -5.16 4.93
C VAL A 28 12.81 -4.79 4.41
N PHE A 29 11.81 -4.53 5.27
CA PHE A 29 10.40 -4.52 4.88
C PHE A 29 9.59 -3.32 5.36
N ALA A 30 10.17 -2.12 5.52
CA ALA A 30 9.40 -0.93 5.86
C ALA A 30 8.31 -0.63 4.81
N GLU A 31 8.58 -0.87 3.53
CA GLU A 31 7.61 -0.74 2.44
C GLU A 31 6.50 -1.79 2.54
N LYS A 32 6.82 -3.01 2.94
CA LYS A 32 5.81 -4.04 3.21
C LYS A 32 4.91 -3.67 4.38
N ALA A 33 5.43 -2.95 5.38
CA ALA A 33 4.62 -2.48 6.48
C ALA A 33 3.50 -1.56 6.00
N ASP A 34 3.74 -0.71 4.99
CA ASP A 34 2.68 0.12 4.41
C ASP A 34 1.62 -0.73 3.70
N ARG A 35 2.03 -1.74 2.95
CA ARG A 35 1.12 -2.64 2.24
C ARG A 35 0.22 -3.45 3.17
N ASP A 36 0.70 -3.75 4.38
CA ASP A 36 -0.05 -4.49 5.38
C ASP A 36 -1.02 -3.59 6.15
N LYS A 37 -0.93 -2.27 5.99
CA LYS A 37 -1.84 -1.33 6.62
C LYS A 37 -3.15 -1.25 5.85
N PRO A 38 -4.26 -0.95 6.54
CA PRO A 38 -5.54 -0.76 5.85
C PRO A 38 -5.47 0.44 4.92
N ILE A 39 -6.17 0.32 3.79
CA ILE A 39 -6.36 1.43 2.87
C ILE A 39 -7.52 2.26 3.36
N GLU A 40 -7.28 3.56 3.55
CA GLU A 40 -8.33 4.54 3.82
C GLU A 40 -8.49 5.41 2.58
N LEU A 41 -9.72 5.60 2.15
CA LEU A 41 -9.99 6.32 0.92
C LEU A 41 -11.18 7.26 1.10
N GLU A 42 -10.97 8.51 0.74
CA GLU A 42 -11.99 9.57 0.74
C GLU A 42 -12.18 10.09 -0.68
N SER A 43 -13.42 10.35 -1.05
CA SER A 43 -13.78 10.96 -2.34
C SER A 43 -15.18 11.55 -2.27
N ASP A 44 -15.52 12.39 -3.24
CA ASP A 44 -16.87 12.94 -3.32
C ASP A 44 -17.86 11.88 -3.84
N THR A 45 -17.44 11.07 -4.80
CA THR A 45 -18.26 9.99 -5.37
C THR A 45 -17.43 8.73 -5.60
N MET A 46 -18.11 7.60 -5.64
CA MET A 46 -17.51 6.31 -5.93
C MET A 46 -18.48 5.47 -6.77
N THR A 47 -17.95 4.85 -7.81
CA THR A 47 -18.68 3.85 -8.60
C THR A 47 -17.88 2.56 -8.66
N SER A 48 -18.58 1.44 -8.73
CA SER A 48 -17.96 0.12 -8.75
C SER A 48 -18.56 -0.71 -9.88
N ASP A 49 -17.71 -1.43 -10.60
CA ASP A 49 -18.10 -2.39 -11.62
C ASP A 49 -17.53 -3.76 -11.26
N ASP A 50 -18.36 -4.61 -10.69
CA ASP A 50 -17.95 -5.94 -10.24
C ASP A 50 -17.51 -6.84 -11.39
N SER A 51 -18.11 -6.68 -12.58
CA SER A 51 -17.75 -7.47 -13.73
C SER A 51 -16.34 -7.20 -14.23
N LYS A 52 -15.83 -6.01 -13.97
CA LYS A 52 -14.47 -5.59 -14.34
C LYS A 52 -13.52 -5.51 -13.17
N ASN A 53 -13.98 -5.85 -11.96
CA ASN A 53 -13.22 -5.69 -10.72
C ASN A 53 -12.61 -4.28 -10.61
N THR A 54 -13.37 -3.28 -10.95
CA THR A 54 -12.92 -1.90 -11.06
C THR A 54 -13.75 -0.99 -10.18
N SER A 55 -13.10 -0.11 -9.44
CA SER A 55 -13.73 0.95 -8.66
C SER A 55 -13.16 2.29 -9.09
N VAL A 56 -14.04 3.28 -9.26
CA VAL A 56 -13.65 4.64 -9.65
C VAL A 56 -14.09 5.60 -8.56
N TYR A 57 -13.14 6.37 -8.07
CA TYR A 57 -13.35 7.41 -7.06
C TYR A 57 -13.13 8.76 -7.72
N THR A 58 -14.03 9.69 -7.53
CA THR A 58 -14.00 10.98 -8.23
C THR A 58 -14.24 12.12 -7.25
N GLY A 59 -13.47 13.17 -7.41
CA GLY A 59 -13.57 14.42 -6.65
C GLY A 59 -12.85 14.39 -5.32
N ASN A 60 -11.81 15.21 -5.17
CA ASN A 60 -11.04 15.37 -3.94
C ASN A 60 -10.61 14.03 -3.34
N VAL A 61 -10.03 13.18 -4.16
CA VAL A 61 -9.65 11.82 -3.77
C VAL A 61 -8.40 11.88 -2.91
N ILE A 62 -8.47 11.25 -1.76
CA ILE A 62 -7.33 11.07 -0.85
C ILE A 62 -7.27 9.60 -0.46
N LEU A 63 -6.18 8.94 -0.81
CA LEU A 63 -5.91 7.57 -0.41
C LEU A 63 -4.71 7.57 0.53
N THR A 64 -4.86 6.88 1.66
CA THR A 64 -3.77 6.65 2.61
C THR A 64 -3.64 5.16 2.90
N GLN A 65 -2.41 4.70 2.98
CA GLN A 65 -2.07 3.35 3.40
C GLN A 65 -0.71 3.40 4.10
N GLY A 66 -0.73 3.37 5.44
CA GLY A 66 0.49 3.60 6.20
C GLY A 66 1.07 4.98 5.90
N THR A 67 2.29 5.04 5.39
CA THR A 67 2.94 6.30 5.01
C THR A 67 2.61 6.76 3.59
N LEU A 68 1.96 5.90 2.79
CA LEU A 68 1.55 6.24 1.43
C LEU A 68 0.39 7.24 1.45
N LEU A 69 0.52 8.31 0.70
CA LEU A 69 -0.52 9.31 0.51
C LEU A 69 -0.65 9.60 -0.99
N ILE A 70 -1.84 9.42 -1.52
CA ILE A 70 -2.17 9.77 -2.91
C ILE A 70 -3.29 10.81 -2.88
N LYS A 71 -3.11 11.89 -3.63
CA LYS A 71 -4.14 12.91 -3.85
C LYS A 71 -4.42 13.01 -5.34
N ALA A 72 -5.69 13.01 -5.71
CA ALA A 72 -6.11 13.00 -7.11
C ALA A 72 -7.48 13.64 -7.29
N ASP A 73 -7.81 13.97 -8.54
CA ASP A 73 -9.17 14.33 -8.93
C ASP A 73 -9.98 13.06 -9.21
N GLU A 74 -9.34 12.05 -9.76
CA GLU A 74 -9.94 10.76 -10.02
C GLU A 74 -8.93 9.65 -9.73
N LEU A 75 -9.39 8.57 -9.10
CA LEU A 75 -8.59 7.39 -8.83
C LEU A 75 -9.38 6.16 -9.27
N THR A 76 -8.78 5.36 -10.15
CA THR A 76 -9.33 4.08 -10.58
C THR A 76 -8.49 2.97 -9.99
N ILE A 77 -9.13 2.01 -9.32
CA ILE A 77 -8.47 0.82 -8.79
C ILE A 77 -9.07 -0.39 -9.48
N ARG A 78 -8.21 -1.23 -10.03
CA ARG A 78 -8.60 -2.47 -10.69
C ARG A 78 -7.79 -3.63 -10.14
N GLU A 79 -8.47 -4.74 -9.88
CA GLU A 79 -7.82 -5.99 -9.54
C GLU A 79 -7.80 -6.90 -10.76
N ASP A 80 -6.63 -7.42 -11.11
CA ASP A 80 -6.51 -8.34 -12.25
C ASP A 80 -6.89 -9.77 -11.88
N ASN A 81 -6.91 -10.68 -12.88
CA ASN A 81 -7.30 -12.07 -12.68
C ASN A 81 -6.39 -12.86 -11.76
N GLN A 82 -5.22 -12.33 -11.44
CA GLN A 82 -4.24 -12.95 -10.55
C GLN A 82 -4.24 -12.32 -9.16
N GLY A 83 -5.17 -11.38 -8.90
CA GLY A 83 -5.29 -10.73 -7.60
C GLY A 83 -4.38 -9.53 -7.40
N PHE A 84 -3.65 -9.08 -8.41
CA PHE A 84 -2.82 -7.89 -8.32
C PHE A 84 -3.63 -6.63 -8.57
N GLN A 85 -3.35 -5.60 -7.78
CA GLN A 85 -4.02 -4.33 -7.93
C GLN A 85 -3.26 -3.42 -8.89
N HIS A 86 -4.03 -2.71 -9.70
CA HIS A 86 -3.54 -1.66 -10.57
C HIS A 86 -4.32 -0.39 -10.25
N SER A 87 -3.64 0.71 -10.11
CA SER A 87 -4.31 1.98 -9.86
C SER A 87 -3.84 3.04 -10.83
N THR A 88 -4.78 3.89 -11.22
CA THR A 88 -4.52 5.05 -12.06
C THR A 88 -5.09 6.26 -11.37
N SER A 89 -4.25 7.23 -11.06
CA SER A 89 -4.68 8.52 -10.52
C SER A 89 -4.47 9.61 -11.56
N THR A 90 -5.44 10.50 -11.67
CA THR A 90 -5.39 11.66 -12.55
C THR A 90 -5.72 12.92 -11.77
N GLY A 91 -5.15 14.01 -12.20
CA GLY A 91 -5.37 15.30 -11.57
C GLY A 91 -4.53 16.39 -12.23
N ASN A 92 -4.63 17.58 -11.67
CA ASN A 92 -3.92 18.74 -12.18
C ASN A 92 -3.22 19.51 -11.06
N PRO A 93 -2.22 18.92 -10.41
CA PRO A 93 -1.70 17.55 -10.59
C PRO A 93 -2.37 16.51 -9.69
N THR A 94 -2.16 15.24 -9.99
CA THR A 94 -2.20 14.16 -9.00
C THR A 94 -0.83 14.02 -8.37
N SER A 95 -0.77 13.56 -7.13
CA SER A 95 0.49 13.45 -6.38
C SER A 95 0.53 12.21 -5.50
N PHE A 96 1.74 11.73 -5.23
CA PHE A 96 1.95 10.70 -4.23
C PHE A 96 3.11 11.07 -3.31
N LYS A 97 3.08 10.52 -2.11
CA LYS A 97 4.13 10.64 -1.11
C LYS A 97 4.22 9.33 -0.33
N GLN A 98 5.42 8.83 -0.14
CA GLN A 98 5.64 7.60 0.61
C GLN A 98 6.99 7.64 1.29
N LYS A 99 7.06 7.09 2.51
CA LYS A 99 8.32 6.96 3.22
C LYS A 99 9.19 5.89 2.56
N ARG A 100 10.46 6.21 2.37
CA ARG A 100 11.42 5.25 1.83
C ARG A 100 11.70 4.14 2.84
N GLU A 101 11.88 2.93 2.30
CA GLU A 101 12.19 1.76 3.08
C GLU A 101 13.48 1.93 3.88
N GLY A 102 13.39 1.67 5.19
CA GLY A 102 14.55 1.71 6.09
C GLY A 102 15.16 3.08 6.31
N LYS A 103 14.54 4.16 5.82
CA LYS A 103 15.05 5.53 5.94
C LYS A 103 13.97 6.47 6.44
N ASN A 104 14.39 7.54 7.13
CA ASN A 104 13.47 8.59 7.57
C ASN A 104 13.35 9.68 6.50
N GLU A 105 13.14 9.26 5.25
CA GLU A 105 13.01 10.12 4.10
C GLU A 105 11.74 9.75 3.34
N TYR A 106 11.16 10.72 2.61
CA TYR A 106 9.98 10.52 1.79
C TYR A 106 10.33 10.63 0.31
N ILE A 107 9.66 9.81 -0.50
CA ILE A 107 9.62 9.96 -1.95
C ILE A 107 8.33 10.68 -2.30
N GLU A 108 8.42 11.70 -3.13
CA GLU A 108 7.27 12.47 -3.60
C GLU A 108 7.32 12.58 -5.12
N GLY A 109 6.16 12.58 -5.74
CA GLY A 109 6.04 12.80 -7.17
C GLY A 109 4.70 13.41 -7.51
N SER A 110 4.66 14.14 -8.62
CA SER A 110 3.44 14.73 -9.15
C SER A 110 3.44 14.61 -10.66
N ALA A 111 2.25 14.46 -11.24
CA ALA A 111 2.05 14.34 -12.66
C ALA A 111 0.58 14.61 -13.00
N GLN A 112 0.23 14.64 -14.28
CA GLN A 112 -1.18 14.67 -14.69
C GLN A 112 -1.81 13.29 -14.55
N ARG A 113 -1.01 12.24 -14.70
CA ARG A 113 -1.45 10.85 -14.49
C ARG A 113 -0.32 10.05 -13.85
N ILE A 114 -0.67 9.26 -12.86
CA ILE A 114 0.24 8.32 -12.20
C ILE A 114 -0.40 6.94 -12.26
N GLU A 115 0.32 5.96 -12.76
CA GLU A 115 -0.11 4.57 -12.80
C GLU A 115 0.75 3.73 -11.87
N TYR A 116 0.12 2.92 -11.04
CA TYR A 116 0.76 1.94 -10.20
C TYR A 116 0.41 0.54 -10.70
N ASP A 117 1.43 -0.26 -10.94
CA ASP A 117 1.29 -1.66 -11.34
C ASP A 117 1.69 -2.55 -10.17
N GLY A 118 0.71 -3.17 -9.54
CA GLY A 118 0.92 -4.02 -8.37
C GLY A 118 1.62 -5.33 -8.68
N ARG A 119 1.55 -5.79 -9.94
CA ARG A 119 2.26 -7.00 -10.35
C ARG A 119 3.77 -6.78 -10.46
N MET A 120 4.16 -5.64 -11.03
CA MET A 120 5.56 -5.29 -11.27
C MET A 120 6.14 -4.40 -10.17
N ASP A 121 5.30 -3.94 -9.28
CA ASP A 121 5.67 -3.01 -8.21
C ASP A 121 6.32 -1.74 -8.75
N LYS A 122 5.72 -1.18 -9.79
CA LYS A 122 6.23 -0.02 -10.51
C LYS A 122 5.24 1.12 -10.50
N VAL A 123 5.79 2.33 -10.47
CA VAL A 123 5.05 3.58 -10.59
C VAL A 123 5.49 4.28 -11.86
N HIS A 124 4.51 4.67 -12.68
CA HIS A 124 4.72 5.41 -13.92
C HIS A 124 4.06 6.77 -13.84
N LEU A 125 4.80 7.82 -14.13
CA LEU A 125 4.30 9.19 -14.13
C LEU A 125 4.24 9.68 -15.59
N TYR A 126 3.11 10.30 -15.94
CA TYR A 126 2.82 10.75 -17.30
C TYR A 126 2.46 12.22 -17.33
N SER A 127 2.91 12.92 -18.34
CA SER A 127 2.62 14.30 -18.68
C SER A 127 2.94 15.28 -17.56
N LYS A 128 3.86 16.21 -17.82
CA LYS A 128 4.29 17.25 -16.87
C LYS A 128 4.61 16.67 -15.48
N ALA A 129 5.32 15.56 -15.46
CA ALA A 129 5.76 14.94 -14.21
C ALA A 129 6.89 15.76 -13.58
N TRP A 130 6.89 15.84 -12.23
CA TRP A 130 7.94 16.50 -11.47
C TRP A 130 8.12 15.95 -10.07
#